data_1b3fffac0b857ad333a6e896c550c9f5
#
_entry.id   1b3fffac0b857ad333a6e896c550c9f5
#
_cell.length_a   1.000
_cell.length_b   1.000
_cell.length_c   1.000
_cell.angle_alpha   90.00
_cell.angle_beta   90.00
_cell.angle_gamma   90.00
#
_symmetry.space_group_name_H-M   'P 1'
#
loop_
_entity.id
_entity.type
_entity.pdbx_description
1 polymer ?
#
loop_
_entity_poly.entity_id
_entity_poly.type
_entity_poly.pdbx_seq_one_letter_code
_entity_poly.pdbx_strand_id
1 'polypeptide(L)'
;MLFIGIDLGTSACKLLLVGEDGTIQNEVTKEYPLSFPHPGWSEQRPEDWWNAVVTGVPELLQGFDASKVAGIGTGGQMHGLVALDAADHVIRPAILWNDGRTFKEVDYLNNTIGKDKLSALTANIAFAGFTAPKLLWMRENEPENFKKIAKIMLPKDYLTYKLTGVHACDYSDASGMLLLDVQHKCWSKEMLDICGVSESQMPQLFESFAVVGTLTKEAAQTLGLPETVKVMA
;
A
#
# COMPACT_ATOMS: atom_id res chain seq x y z
N MET A 1 -8.79 16.82 20.76
CA MET A 1 -8.91 16.08 19.48
C MET A 1 -8.38 14.66 19.66
N LEU A 2 -8.84 13.72 18.85
CA LEU A 2 -8.35 12.34 18.79
C LEU A 2 -7.83 12.04 17.38
N PHE A 3 -6.85 11.14 17.27
CA PHE A 3 -6.27 10.67 16.02
C PHE A 3 -6.20 9.17 16.04
N ILE A 4 -6.36 8.54 14.86
CA ILE A 4 -6.20 7.10 14.69
C ILE A 4 -4.94 6.82 13.90
N GLY A 5 -4.05 5.99 14.46
CA GLY A 5 -2.92 5.39 13.75
C GLY A 5 -3.27 3.98 13.32
N ILE A 6 -3.04 3.65 12.05
CA ILE A 6 -3.21 2.30 11.50
C ILE A 6 -1.85 1.81 11.07
N ASP A 7 -1.32 0.79 11.75
CA ASP A 7 -0.08 0.11 11.38
C ASP A 7 -0.41 -1.26 10.78
N LEU A 8 -0.28 -1.36 9.47
CA LEU A 8 -0.52 -2.58 8.70
C LEU A 8 0.73 -3.47 8.71
N GLY A 9 0.90 -4.27 9.74
CA GLY A 9 1.98 -5.24 9.83
C GLY A 9 1.77 -6.48 8.95
N THR A 10 2.76 -7.36 8.88
CA THR A 10 2.66 -8.60 8.09
C THR A 10 1.71 -9.63 8.72
N SER A 11 1.61 -9.68 10.04
CA SER A 11 0.80 -10.69 10.75
C SER A 11 -0.49 -10.13 11.34
N ALA A 12 -0.55 -8.81 11.55
CA ALA A 12 -1.67 -8.13 12.20
C ALA A 12 -1.70 -6.65 11.85
N CYS A 13 -2.88 -6.06 11.92
CA CYS A 13 -3.08 -4.62 11.91
C CYS A 13 -3.15 -4.11 13.35
N LYS A 14 -2.28 -3.19 13.73
CA LYS A 14 -2.33 -2.49 15.00
C LYS A 14 -3.01 -1.12 14.81
N LEU A 15 -4.00 -0.85 15.64
CA LEU A 15 -4.77 0.37 15.65
C LEU A 15 -4.50 1.11 16.96
N LEU A 16 -4.17 2.39 16.89
CA LEU A 16 -3.90 3.24 18.04
C LEU A 16 -4.88 4.42 18.05
N LEU A 17 -5.48 4.70 19.20
CA LEU A 17 -6.19 5.95 19.45
C LEU A 17 -5.28 6.87 20.24
N VAL A 18 -4.98 8.03 19.68
CA VAL A 18 -3.98 8.95 20.23
C VAL A 18 -4.64 10.30 20.54
N GLY A 19 -4.38 10.84 21.72
CA GLY A 19 -4.79 12.19 22.11
C GLY A 19 -3.95 13.27 21.42
N GLU A 20 -4.42 14.50 21.46
CA GLU A 20 -3.74 15.68 20.91
C GLU A 20 -2.36 15.93 21.54
N ASP A 21 -2.18 15.46 22.76
CA ASP A 21 -0.91 15.54 23.52
C ASP A 21 0.07 14.40 23.18
N GLY A 22 -0.30 13.51 22.24
CA GLY A 22 0.49 12.34 21.84
C GLY A 22 0.31 11.12 22.75
N THR A 23 -0.56 11.17 23.76
CA THR A 23 -0.80 10.01 24.64
C THR A 23 -1.67 8.96 23.94
N ILE A 24 -1.30 7.68 24.07
CA ILE A 24 -2.11 6.55 23.61
C ILE A 24 -3.28 6.39 24.58
N GLN A 25 -4.49 6.55 24.07
CA GLN A 25 -5.74 6.42 24.80
C GLN A 25 -6.28 4.98 24.78
N ASN A 26 -6.10 4.30 23.67
CA ASN A 26 -6.52 2.89 23.48
C ASN A 26 -5.72 2.25 22.35
N GLU A 27 -5.63 0.92 22.35
CA GLU A 27 -5.03 0.15 21.26
C GLU A 27 -5.82 -1.14 21.00
N VAL A 28 -5.86 -1.55 19.74
CA VAL A 28 -6.49 -2.79 19.28
C VAL A 28 -5.58 -3.45 18.26
N THR A 29 -5.44 -4.77 18.32
CA THR A 29 -4.71 -5.56 17.33
C THR A 29 -5.65 -6.58 16.69
N LYS A 30 -5.64 -6.66 15.37
CA LYS A 30 -6.42 -7.63 14.58
C LYS A 30 -5.48 -8.47 13.75
N GLU A 31 -5.44 -9.76 14.01
CA GLU A 31 -4.65 -10.72 13.24
C GLU A 31 -5.38 -11.11 11.95
N TYR A 32 -4.61 -11.50 10.94
CA TYR A 32 -5.10 -12.03 9.68
C TYR A 32 -4.14 -13.10 9.12
N PRO A 33 -4.63 -14.01 8.26
CA PRO A 33 -3.82 -15.10 7.76
C PRO A 33 -2.72 -14.61 6.81
N LEU A 34 -1.60 -15.32 6.83
CA LEU A 34 -0.51 -15.23 5.86
C LEU A 34 -0.48 -16.53 5.05
N SER A 35 -0.47 -16.43 3.74
CA SER A 35 -0.48 -17.58 2.82
C SER A 35 0.89 -17.82 2.21
N PHE A 36 1.29 -19.09 2.16
CA PHE A 36 2.52 -19.56 1.54
C PHE A 36 2.18 -20.61 0.47
N PRO A 37 1.62 -20.21 -0.70
CA PRO A 37 1.12 -21.17 -1.69
C PRO A 37 2.21 -22.05 -2.31
N HIS A 38 3.46 -21.59 -2.31
CA HIS A 38 4.64 -22.34 -2.75
C HIS A 38 5.84 -22.01 -1.84
N PRO A 39 6.88 -22.86 -1.81
CA PRO A 39 8.11 -22.56 -1.06
C PRO A 39 8.70 -21.21 -1.48
N GLY A 40 8.93 -20.33 -0.50
CA GLY A 40 9.47 -18.98 -0.71
C GLY A 40 8.47 -17.93 -1.21
N TRP A 41 7.19 -18.28 -1.41
CA TRP A 41 6.13 -17.32 -1.72
C TRP A 41 5.44 -16.85 -0.46
N SER A 42 4.99 -15.60 -0.47
CA SER A 42 4.27 -14.98 0.65
C SER A 42 3.19 -14.05 0.10
N GLU A 43 1.93 -14.36 0.42
CA GLU A 43 0.76 -13.66 -0.10
C GLU A 43 -0.26 -13.35 0.98
N GLN A 44 -1.00 -12.26 0.79
CA GLN A 44 -2.16 -11.92 1.62
C GLN A 44 -3.29 -11.35 0.77
N ARG A 45 -4.52 -11.51 1.25
CA ARG A 45 -5.70 -10.90 0.66
C ARG A 45 -5.86 -9.47 1.19
N PRO A 46 -5.85 -8.45 0.34
CA PRO A 46 -6.04 -7.06 0.79
C PRO A 46 -7.37 -6.83 1.53
N GLU A 47 -8.39 -7.64 1.23
CA GLU A 47 -9.67 -7.58 1.92
C GLU A 47 -9.56 -7.94 3.41
N ASP A 48 -8.63 -8.81 3.78
CA ASP A 48 -8.39 -9.18 5.19
C ASP A 48 -7.85 -7.99 5.99
N TRP A 49 -7.01 -7.15 5.37
CA TRP A 49 -6.52 -5.91 5.96
C TRP A 49 -7.64 -4.91 6.19
N TRP A 50 -8.50 -4.73 5.17
CA TRP A 50 -9.67 -3.85 5.30
C TRP A 50 -10.64 -4.36 6.37
N ASN A 51 -10.89 -5.65 6.43
CA ASN A 51 -11.72 -6.27 7.48
C ASN A 51 -11.14 -6.04 8.89
N ALA A 52 -9.81 -6.08 9.04
CA ALA A 52 -9.15 -5.75 10.31
C ALA A 52 -9.42 -4.30 10.74
N VAL A 53 -9.40 -3.35 9.80
CA VAL A 53 -9.74 -1.94 10.07
C VAL A 53 -11.23 -1.80 10.40
N VAL A 54 -12.12 -2.41 9.62
CA VAL A 54 -13.59 -2.34 9.80
C VAL A 54 -14.02 -2.90 11.16
N THR A 55 -13.40 -3.97 11.61
CA THR A 55 -13.71 -4.59 12.91
C THR A 55 -12.97 -3.93 14.07
N GLY A 56 -11.78 -3.42 13.82
CA GLY A 56 -10.91 -2.88 14.85
C GLY A 56 -11.21 -1.43 15.23
N VAL A 57 -11.57 -0.57 14.26
CA VAL A 57 -11.85 0.85 14.56
C VAL A 57 -13.06 1.05 15.48
N PRO A 58 -14.20 0.39 15.28
CA PRO A 58 -15.32 0.48 16.24
C PRO A 58 -14.96 -0.02 17.64
N GLU A 59 -14.15 -1.09 17.74
CA GLU A 59 -13.64 -1.58 19.02
C GLU A 59 -12.69 -0.59 19.68
N LEU A 60 -11.79 0.00 18.92
CA LEU A 60 -10.85 1.04 19.37
C LEU A 60 -11.55 2.25 19.97
N LEU A 61 -12.74 2.58 19.45
CA LEU A 61 -13.53 3.74 19.86
C LEU A 61 -14.51 3.45 21.02
N GLN A 62 -14.55 2.23 21.55
CA GLN A 62 -15.43 1.92 22.68
C GLN A 62 -15.12 2.81 23.90
N GLY A 63 -16.12 3.54 24.37
CA GLY A 63 -15.97 4.49 25.48
C GLY A 63 -15.43 5.86 25.09
N PHE A 64 -15.15 6.11 23.81
CA PHE A 64 -14.69 7.41 23.31
C PHE A 64 -15.71 8.07 22.38
N ASP A 65 -15.67 9.38 22.33
CA ASP A 65 -16.53 10.18 21.45
C ASP A 65 -15.92 10.21 20.04
N ALA A 66 -16.48 9.42 19.12
CA ALA A 66 -16.04 9.32 17.73
C ALA A 66 -16.06 10.68 16.98
N SER A 67 -16.93 11.62 17.40
CA SER A 67 -17.00 12.95 16.79
C SER A 67 -15.73 13.80 17.03
N LYS A 68 -14.91 13.41 17.99
CA LYS A 68 -13.62 14.06 18.30
C LYS A 68 -12.45 13.55 17.47
N VAL A 69 -12.63 12.50 16.65
CA VAL A 69 -11.60 12.01 15.74
C VAL A 69 -11.41 13.01 14.60
N ALA A 70 -10.20 13.55 14.49
CA ALA A 70 -9.86 14.59 13.53
C ALA A 70 -9.07 14.05 12.32
N GLY A 71 -8.33 12.95 12.50
CA GLY A 71 -7.49 12.41 11.43
C GLY A 71 -7.12 10.95 11.62
N ILE A 72 -6.76 10.31 10.50
CA ILE A 72 -6.25 8.96 10.40
C ILE A 72 -4.92 9.00 9.65
N GLY A 73 -3.89 8.36 10.19
CA GLY A 73 -2.62 8.10 9.52
C GLY A 73 -2.47 6.60 9.26
N THR A 74 -2.03 6.22 8.06
CA THR A 74 -1.75 4.84 7.69
C THR A 74 -0.25 4.63 7.54
N GLY A 75 0.27 3.57 8.13
CA GLY A 75 1.63 3.06 7.93
C GLY A 75 1.60 1.55 7.82
N GLY A 76 2.72 0.92 7.54
CA GLY A 76 2.77 -0.53 7.58
C GLY A 76 3.73 -1.17 6.59
N GLN A 77 3.45 -2.42 6.23
CA GLN A 77 4.32 -3.19 5.34
C GLN A 77 4.44 -2.54 3.95
N MET A 78 5.68 -2.34 3.55
CA MET A 78 6.10 -1.70 2.30
C MET A 78 6.22 -2.71 1.14
N HIS A 79 6.45 -2.22 -0.07
CA HIS A 79 6.89 -2.97 -1.26
C HIS A 79 5.91 -4.01 -1.82
N GLY A 80 4.90 -4.45 -1.07
CA GLY A 80 3.92 -5.42 -1.54
C GLY A 80 3.19 -4.92 -2.79
N LEU A 81 2.87 -5.83 -3.71
CA LEU A 81 2.10 -5.48 -4.90
C LEU A 81 0.62 -5.77 -4.69
N VAL A 82 -0.20 -4.73 -4.63
CA VAL A 82 -1.65 -4.80 -4.74
C VAL A 82 -2.04 -4.31 -6.14
N ALA A 83 -2.80 -5.11 -6.86
CA ALA A 83 -3.27 -4.79 -8.21
C ALA A 83 -4.80 -4.84 -8.27
N LEU A 84 -5.42 -3.74 -8.71
CA LEU A 84 -6.86 -3.66 -8.91
C LEU A 84 -7.21 -3.56 -10.39
N ASP A 85 -8.37 -4.10 -10.75
CA ASP A 85 -8.98 -3.92 -12.07
C ASP A 85 -9.71 -2.58 -12.20
N ALA A 86 -10.31 -2.34 -13.36
CA ALA A 86 -11.03 -1.10 -13.66
C ALA A 86 -12.33 -0.91 -12.82
N ALA A 87 -12.83 -1.99 -12.19
CA ALA A 87 -13.97 -1.97 -11.28
C ALA A 87 -13.55 -1.97 -9.79
N ASP A 88 -12.26 -1.74 -9.53
CA ASP A 88 -11.66 -1.72 -8.19
C ASP A 88 -11.66 -3.06 -7.45
N HIS A 89 -11.82 -4.18 -8.17
CA HIS A 89 -11.67 -5.50 -7.59
C HIS A 89 -10.19 -5.88 -7.51
N VAL A 90 -9.81 -6.50 -6.42
CA VAL A 90 -8.47 -7.10 -6.26
C VAL A 90 -8.33 -8.24 -7.25
N ILE A 91 -7.33 -8.16 -8.14
CA ILE A 91 -7.11 -9.14 -9.22
C ILE A 91 -6.60 -10.46 -8.67
N ARG A 92 -5.76 -10.39 -7.63
CA ARG A 92 -5.14 -11.55 -6.98
C ARG A 92 -4.68 -11.18 -5.56
N PRO A 93 -4.38 -12.15 -4.67
CA PRO A 93 -3.71 -11.85 -3.41
C PRO A 93 -2.42 -11.04 -3.62
N ALA A 94 -2.16 -10.08 -2.75
CA ALA A 94 -0.95 -9.25 -2.81
C ALA A 94 0.31 -10.10 -2.65
N ILE A 95 1.32 -9.85 -3.51
CA ILE A 95 2.66 -10.43 -3.37
C ILE A 95 3.43 -9.58 -2.38
N LEU A 96 3.82 -10.15 -1.22
CA LEU A 96 4.37 -9.38 -0.11
C LEU A 96 5.87 -9.06 -0.26
N TRP A 97 6.36 -8.19 0.64
CA TRP A 97 7.75 -7.74 0.68
C TRP A 97 8.76 -8.87 0.95
N ASN A 98 8.35 -9.91 1.68
CA ASN A 98 9.15 -11.07 2.02
C ASN A 98 8.99 -12.25 1.05
N ASP A 99 8.37 -12.01 -0.12
CA ASP A 99 8.21 -13.00 -1.19
C ASP A 99 9.48 -13.11 -2.03
N GLY A 100 9.93 -14.34 -2.25
CA GLY A 100 11.18 -14.62 -2.97
C GLY A 100 11.01 -15.08 -4.43
N ARG A 101 9.77 -15.08 -4.99
CA ARG A 101 9.52 -15.64 -6.34
C ARG A 101 10.23 -14.94 -7.50
N THR A 102 10.62 -13.67 -7.31
CA THR A 102 11.06 -12.75 -8.36
C THR A 102 12.57 -12.76 -8.61
N PHE A 103 13.27 -13.86 -8.30
CA PHE A 103 14.74 -13.90 -8.45
C PHE A 103 15.21 -13.72 -9.88
N LYS A 104 14.48 -14.21 -10.90
CA LYS A 104 14.80 -14.04 -12.32
C LYS A 104 14.64 -12.59 -12.76
N GLU A 105 13.58 -11.95 -12.32
CA GLU A 105 13.27 -10.55 -12.61
C GLU A 105 14.28 -9.61 -11.96
N VAL A 106 14.74 -9.94 -10.74
CA VAL A 106 15.84 -9.23 -10.06
C VAL A 106 17.16 -9.39 -10.84
N ASP A 107 17.46 -10.60 -11.30
CA ASP A 107 18.65 -10.86 -12.14
C ASP A 107 18.59 -10.05 -13.45
N TYR A 108 17.45 -10.10 -14.14
CA TYR A 108 17.22 -9.31 -15.35
C TYR A 108 17.41 -7.80 -15.11
N LEU A 109 16.81 -7.26 -14.07
CA LEU A 109 16.93 -5.84 -13.74
C LEU A 109 18.38 -5.46 -13.39
N ASN A 110 19.05 -6.22 -12.54
CA ASN A 110 20.40 -5.88 -12.08
C ASN A 110 21.51 -6.14 -13.10
N ASN A 111 21.36 -7.17 -13.94
CA ASN A 111 22.43 -7.61 -14.83
C ASN A 111 22.17 -7.31 -16.32
N THR A 112 20.92 -7.34 -16.77
CA THR A 112 20.57 -7.04 -18.17
C THR A 112 20.28 -5.54 -18.34
N ILE A 113 19.40 -4.95 -17.51
CA ILE A 113 19.19 -3.49 -17.50
C ILE A 113 20.41 -2.80 -16.93
N GLY A 114 20.97 -3.33 -15.83
CA GLY A 114 22.21 -2.88 -15.20
C GLY A 114 21.98 -2.01 -13.97
N LYS A 115 22.75 -2.29 -12.91
CA LYS A 115 22.63 -1.59 -11.62
C LYS A 115 22.86 -0.09 -11.73
N ASP A 116 23.85 0.33 -12.54
CA ASP A 116 24.16 1.76 -12.73
C ASP A 116 22.97 2.49 -13.35
N LYS A 117 22.33 1.86 -14.35
CA LYS A 117 21.15 2.41 -15.00
C LYS A 117 19.96 2.48 -14.03
N LEU A 118 19.71 1.40 -13.27
CA LEU A 118 18.65 1.40 -12.25
C LEU A 118 18.88 2.49 -11.21
N SER A 119 20.12 2.62 -10.71
CA SER A 119 20.50 3.66 -9.75
C SER A 119 20.33 5.06 -10.31
N ALA A 120 20.62 5.28 -11.59
CA ALA A 120 20.38 6.57 -12.24
C ALA A 120 18.88 6.89 -12.37
N LEU A 121 18.04 5.88 -12.60
CA LEU A 121 16.58 6.03 -12.79
C LEU A 121 15.79 6.13 -11.48
N THR A 122 16.26 5.50 -10.40
CA THR A 122 15.47 5.30 -9.17
C THR A 122 16.26 5.51 -7.88
N ALA A 123 17.56 5.86 -7.95
CA ALA A 123 18.47 5.90 -6.82
C ALA A 123 18.62 4.56 -6.07
N ASN A 124 18.28 3.43 -6.69
CA ASN A 124 18.31 2.11 -6.08
C ASN A 124 18.67 1.00 -7.10
N ILE A 125 18.86 -0.23 -6.60
CA ILE A 125 19.00 -1.45 -7.39
C ILE A 125 17.84 -2.40 -7.08
N ALA A 126 17.65 -3.47 -7.88
CA ALA A 126 16.54 -4.38 -7.69
C ALA A 126 16.77 -5.37 -6.53
N PHE A 127 15.73 -5.58 -5.72
CA PHE A 127 15.61 -6.61 -4.69
C PHE A 127 14.29 -7.35 -4.84
N ALA A 128 14.24 -8.62 -4.46
CA ALA A 128 13.04 -9.47 -4.60
C ALA A 128 11.81 -8.89 -3.85
N GLY A 129 12.05 -8.21 -2.73
CA GLY A 129 10.99 -7.56 -1.96
C GLY A 129 10.32 -6.37 -2.66
N PHE A 130 10.95 -5.73 -3.64
CA PHE A 130 10.44 -4.53 -4.29
C PHE A 130 9.29 -4.78 -5.26
N THR A 131 8.53 -3.73 -5.60
CA THR A 131 7.30 -3.84 -6.40
C THR A 131 7.57 -4.10 -7.88
N ALA A 132 8.57 -3.44 -8.49
CA ALA A 132 8.88 -3.59 -9.92
C ALA A 132 9.17 -5.04 -10.35
N PRO A 133 10.01 -5.84 -9.64
CA PRO A 133 10.19 -7.25 -9.96
C PRO A 133 8.89 -8.06 -9.93
N LYS A 134 7.95 -7.73 -9.05
CA LYS A 134 6.64 -8.42 -8.96
C LYS A 134 5.74 -8.12 -10.15
N LEU A 135 5.79 -6.90 -10.68
CA LEU A 135 5.10 -6.54 -11.93
C LEU A 135 5.66 -7.32 -13.12
N LEU A 136 6.99 -7.41 -13.24
CA LEU A 136 7.63 -8.22 -14.26
C LEU A 136 7.23 -9.68 -14.14
N TRP A 137 7.24 -10.23 -12.94
CA TRP A 137 6.83 -11.60 -12.68
C TRP A 137 5.36 -11.83 -13.08
N MET A 138 4.44 -10.94 -12.71
CA MET A 138 3.03 -11.04 -13.12
C MET A 138 2.88 -11.00 -14.64
N ARG A 139 3.62 -10.12 -15.32
CA ARG A 139 3.58 -10.02 -16.78
C ARG A 139 3.95 -11.34 -17.46
N GLU A 140 4.94 -12.05 -16.94
CA GLU A 140 5.45 -13.29 -17.52
C GLU A 140 4.64 -14.52 -17.11
N ASN A 141 4.22 -14.59 -15.84
CA ASN A 141 3.62 -15.80 -15.26
C ASN A 141 2.09 -15.73 -15.16
N GLU A 142 1.51 -14.53 -15.12
CA GLU A 142 0.07 -14.29 -15.04
C GLU A 142 -0.39 -13.22 -16.05
N PRO A 143 -0.10 -13.39 -17.38
CA PRO A 143 -0.36 -12.35 -18.38
C PRO A 143 -1.83 -11.91 -18.46
N GLU A 144 -2.78 -12.81 -18.19
CA GLU A 144 -4.21 -12.47 -18.22
C GLU A 144 -4.62 -11.64 -16.98
N ASN A 145 -3.97 -11.81 -15.84
CA ASN A 145 -4.15 -10.96 -14.68
C ASN A 145 -3.44 -9.62 -14.88
N PHE A 146 -2.23 -9.63 -15.44
CA PHE A 146 -1.46 -8.42 -15.72
C PHE A 146 -2.22 -7.45 -16.64
N LYS A 147 -2.87 -7.95 -17.70
CA LYS A 147 -3.69 -7.15 -18.62
C LYS A 147 -4.87 -6.43 -17.97
N LYS A 148 -5.36 -6.94 -16.84
CA LYS A 148 -6.50 -6.35 -16.12
C LYS A 148 -6.10 -5.20 -15.19
N ILE A 149 -4.80 -5.01 -14.92
CA ILE A 149 -4.32 -4.02 -13.96
C ILE A 149 -4.74 -2.61 -14.42
N ALA A 150 -5.58 -1.98 -13.63
CA ALA A 150 -5.95 -0.58 -13.78
C ALA A 150 -5.32 0.31 -12.72
N LYS A 151 -5.04 -0.24 -11.51
CA LYS A 151 -4.39 0.48 -10.41
C LYS A 151 -3.34 -0.41 -9.75
N ILE A 152 -2.17 0.17 -9.52
CA ILE A 152 -1.04 -0.41 -8.78
C ILE A 152 -0.90 0.35 -7.48
N MET A 153 -0.80 -0.34 -6.35
CA MET A 153 -0.64 0.29 -5.05
C MET A 153 0.14 -0.61 -4.08
N LEU A 154 0.61 -0.02 -3.01
CA LEU A 154 1.21 -0.71 -1.89
C LEU A 154 0.14 -1.15 -0.88
N PRO A 155 0.47 -2.06 0.07
CA PRO A 155 -0.50 -2.53 1.05
C PRO A 155 -1.15 -1.40 1.87
N LYS A 156 -0.37 -0.44 2.39
CA LYS A 156 -0.95 0.69 3.14
C LYS A 156 -1.77 1.62 2.24
N ASP A 157 -1.35 1.80 0.98
CA ASP A 157 -2.06 2.64 0.01
C ASP A 157 -3.46 2.07 -0.29
N TYR A 158 -3.60 0.74 -0.28
CA TYR A 158 -4.90 0.10 -0.39
C TYR A 158 -5.85 0.51 0.74
N LEU A 159 -5.36 0.60 1.99
CA LEU A 159 -6.17 1.10 3.10
C LEU A 159 -6.53 2.58 2.93
N THR A 160 -5.57 3.42 2.53
CA THR A 160 -5.81 4.84 2.22
C THR A 160 -6.87 4.98 1.11
N TYR A 161 -6.78 4.15 0.06
CA TYR A 161 -7.76 4.10 -1.01
C TYR A 161 -9.16 3.68 -0.53
N LYS A 162 -9.25 2.63 0.32
CA LYS A 162 -10.53 2.20 0.93
C LYS A 162 -11.15 3.27 1.82
N LEU A 163 -10.33 4.07 2.49
CA LEU A 163 -10.79 5.16 3.35
C LEU A 163 -11.29 6.36 2.56
N THR A 164 -10.60 6.74 1.47
CA THR A 164 -10.77 8.04 0.80
C THR A 164 -11.28 7.96 -0.63
N GLY A 165 -11.15 6.82 -1.30
CA GLY A 165 -11.35 6.70 -2.74
C GLY A 165 -10.22 7.33 -3.58
N VAL A 166 -9.18 7.88 -2.97
CA VAL A 166 -8.05 8.51 -3.67
C VAL A 166 -6.94 7.48 -3.85
N HIS A 167 -6.53 7.25 -5.10
CA HIS A 167 -5.38 6.42 -5.45
C HIS A 167 -4.11 7.21 -5.19
N ALA A 168 -3.52 7.03 -4.01
CA ALA A 168 -2.41 7.83 -3.48
C ALA A 168 -1.28 6.94 -2.96
N CYS A 169 -0.05 7.45 -3.04
CA CYS A 169 1.14 6.89 -2.40
C CYS A 169 2.04 8.03 -1.93
N ASP A 170 2.76 7.86 -0.84
CA ASP A 170 3.74 8.84 -0.42
C ASP A 170 5.11 8.59 -1.07
N TYR A 171 5.92 9.66 -1.19
CA TYR A 171 7.25 9.58 -1.82
C TYR A 171 8.19 8.60 -1.12
N SER A 172 8.09 8.45 0.20
CA SER A 172 8.96 7.55 0.96
C SER A 172 8.73 6.10 0.54
N ASP A 173 7.49 5.63 0.56
CA ASP A 173 7.13 4.28 0.16
C ASP A 173 7.23 4.05 -1.35
N ALA A 174 6.87 5.06 -2.16
CA ALA A 174 7.04 5.02 -3.61
C ALA A 174 8.50 4.77 -4.03
N SER A 175 9.47 5.29 -3.26
CA SER A 175 10.90 5.08 -3.52
C SER A 175 11.30 3.60 -3.46
N GLY A 176 10.62 2.81 -2.61
CA GLY A 176 10.83 1.37 -2.47
C GLY A 176 10.11 0.52 -3.52
N MET A 177 9.32 1.12 -4.41
CA MET A 177 8.70 0.39 -5.52
C MET A 177 9.69 0.09 -6.66
N LEU A 178 10.82 0.77 -6.73
CA LEU A 178 11.77 0.80 -7.85
C LEU A 178 11.12 1.34 -9.15
N LEU A 179 10.15 2.23 -9.02
CA LEU A 179 9.41 2.85 -10.12
C LEU A 179 9.45 4.39 -10.03
N LEU A 180 9.90 4.95 -8.90
CA LEU A 180 10.03 6.38 -8.67
C LEU A 180 11.40 6.89 -9.12
N ASP A 181 11.42 7.98 -9.89
CA ASP A 181 12.60 8.86 -10.01
C ASP A 181 12.68 9.70 -8.73
N VAL A 182 13.52 9.24 -7.80
CA VAL A 182 13.67 9.86 -6.48
C VAL A 182 14.22 11.28 -6.58
N GLN A 183 15.09 11.53 -7.54
CA GLN A 183 15.72 12.84 -7.73
C GLN A 183 14.71 13.90 -8.18
N HIS A 184 13.78 13.53 -9.08
CA HIS A 184 12.80 14.44 -9.65
C HIS A 184 11.42 14.33 -9.00
N LYS A 185 11.24 13.39 -8.03
CA LYS A 185 9.97 13.15 -7.32
C LYS A 185 8.79 12.90 -8.28
N CYS A 186 9.00 12.04 -9.27
CA CYS A 186 7.97 11.63 -10.23
C CYS A 186 8.12 10.16 -10.61
N TRP A 187 7.12 9.58 -11.23
CA TRP A 187 7.25 8.22 -11.74
C TRP A 187 8.29 8.17 -12.86
N SER A 188 9.22 7.22 -12.79
CA SER A 188 10.26 7.02 -13.78
C SER A 188 9.65 6.38 -15.04
N LYS A 189 9.44 7.18 -16.07
CA LYS A 189 8.85 6.71 -17.34
C LYS A 189 9.57 5.48 -17.88
N GLU A 190 10.91 5.49 -17.87
CA GLU A 190 11.69 4.37 -18.37
C GLU A 190 11.50 3.09 -17.53
N MET A 191 11.37 3.21 -16.21
CA MET A 191 11.07 2.05 -15.36
C MET A 191 9.65 1.53 -15.58
N LEU A 192 8.68 2.42 -15.78
CA LEU A 192 7.32 2.02 -16.14
C LEU A 192 7.31 1.28 -17.48
N ASP A 193 8.02 1.77 -18.48
CA ASP A 193 8.16 1.12 -19.80
C ASP A 193 8.81 -0.27 -19.67
N ILE A 194 9.87 -0.39 -18.88
CA ILE A 194 10.55 -1.68 -18.59
C ILE A 194 9.57 -2.67 -17.96
N CYS A 195 8.74 -2.23 -17.00
CA CYS A 195 7.75 -3.07 -16.35
C CYS A 195 6.50 -3.34 -17.22
N GLY A 196 6.29 -2.57 -18.30
CA GLY A 196 5.14 -2.69 -19.19
C GLY A 196 3.86 -2.11 -18.60
N VAL A 197 3.99 -1.07 -17.77
CA VAL A 197 2.87 -0.34 -17.15
C VAL A 197 2.93 1.13 -17.53
N SER A 198 1.84 1.85 -17.33
CA SER A 198 1.71 3.28 -17.66
C SER A 198 1.52 4.12 -16.39
N GLU A 199 1.83 5.40 -16.48
CA GLU A 199 1.64 6.35 -15.39
C GLU A 199 0.17 6.44 -14.92
N SER A 200 -0.79 6.22 -15.82
CA SER A 200 -2.22 6.19 -15.47
C SER A 200 -2.62 5.04 -14.52
N GLN A 201 -1.77 4.02 -14.39
CA GLN A 201 -1.98 2.91 -13.45
C GLN A 201 -1.30 3.17 -12.09
N MET A 202 -0.49 4.24 -12.00
CA MET A 202 0.27 4.59 -10.80
C MET A 202 -0.53 5.54 -9.90
N PRO A 203 -0.32 5.50 -8.57
CA PRO A 203 -0.96 6.41 -7.65
C PRO A 203 -0.45 7.85 -7.80
N GLN A 204 -1.28 8.81 -7.42
CA GLN A 204 -0.84 10.19 -7.21
C GLN A 204 0.15 10.24 -6.04
N LEU A 205 1.24 11.00 -6.21
CA LEU A 205 2.31 11.13 -5.22
C LEU A 205 2.04 12.27 -4.24
N PHE A 206 2.29 12.02 -2.96
CA PHE A 206 2.12 12.97 -1.86
C PHE A 206 3.35 13.00 -0.94
N GLU A 207 3.51 14.05 -0.16
CA GLU A 207 4.36 14.00 1.03
C GLU A 207 3.66 13.19 2.12
N SER A 208 4.40 12.40 2.92
CA SER A 208 3.83 11.47 3.93
C SER A 208 2.94 12.15 4.97
N PHE A 209 3.14 13.45 5.21
CA PHE A 209 2.32 14.26 6.12
C PHE A 209 1.16 15.00 5.43
N ALA A 210 1.00 14.84 4.12
CA ALA A 210 -0.04 15.53 3.37
C ALA A 210 -1.41 14.88 3.59
N VAL A 211 -2.44 15.71 3.61
CA VAL A 211 -3.83 15.22 3.60
C VAL A 211 -4.17 14.76 2.20
N VAL A 212 -4.47 13.47 2.05
CA VAL A 212 -4.92 12.85 0.79
C VAL A 212 -6.39 13.19 0.51
N GLY A 213 -7.20 13.18 1.54
CA GLY A 213 -8.63 13.43 1.44
C GLY A 213 -9.32 13.29 2.80
N THR A 214 -10.63 13.14 2.77
CA THR A 214 -11.47 12.80 3.92
C THR A 214 -12.13 11.44 3.68
N LEU A 215 -12.73 10.87 4.71
CA LEU A 215 -13.43 9.60 4.57
C LEU A 215 -14.55 9.68 3.52
N THR A 216 -14.65 8.63 2.71
CA THR A 216 -15.85 8.44 1.89
C THR A 216 -17.06 8.22 2.80
N LYS A 217 -18.27 8.50 2.29
CA LYS A 217 -19.50 8.23 3.03
C LYS A 217 -19.59 6.77 3.48
N GLU A 218 -19.21 5.83 2.62
CA GLU A 218 -19.24 4.40 2.93
C GLU A 218 -18.25 4.05 4.05
N ALA A 219 -17.00 4.52 3.95
CA ALA A 219 -15.99 4.30 5.00
C ALA A 219 -16.42 4.93 6.33
N ALA A 220 -16.92 6.16 6.31
CA ALA A 220 -17.38 6.87 7.49
C ALA A 220 -18.51 6.09 8.20
N GLN A 221 -19.52 5.64 7.46
CA GLN A 221 -20.62 4.83 7.99
C GLN A 221 -20.15 3.49 8.55
N THR A 222 -19.26 2.80 7.83
CA THR A 222 -18.72 1.50 8.23
C THR A 222 -17.90 1.60 9.52
N LEU A 223 -17.11 2.66 9.68
CA LEU A 223 -16.22 2.86 10.81
C LEU A 223 -16.90 3.60 11.99
N GLY A 224 -18.09 4.15 11.80
CA GLY A 224 -18.77 4.96 12.81
C GLY A 224 -18.10 6.32 13.06
N LEU A 225 -17.47 6.91 12.03
CA LEU A 225 -16.71 8.15 12.07
C LEU A 225 -17.39 9.26 11.24
N PRO A 226 -17.12 10.54 11.55
CA PRO A 226 -17.53 11.65 10.68
C PRO A 226 -16.85 11.61 9.30
N GLU A 227 -17.56 11.98 8.23
CA GLU A 227 -16.99 12.12 6.88
C GLU A 227 -15.87 13.18 6.80
N THR A 228 -15.83 14.10 7.78
CA THR A 228 -14.83 15.18 7.86
C THR A 228 -13.46 14.75 8.36
N VAL A 229 -13.30 13.51 8.82
CA VAL A 229 -12.01 12.97 9.29
C VAL A 229 -11.00 12.98 8.14
N LYS A 230 -9.87 13.63 8.35
CA LYS A 230 -8.79 13.73 7.37
C LYS A 230 -7.96 12.44 7.35
N VAL A 231 -7.52 12.03 6.17
CA VAL A 231 -6.62 10.88 6.00
C VAL A 231 -5.30 11.37 5.42
N MET A 232 -4.19 10.95 6.06
CA MET A 232 -2.82 11.26 5.62
C MET A 232 -2.33 10.22 4.59
N ALA A 233 -1.32 10.61 3.79
CA ALA A 233 -0.68 9.75 2.82
C ALA A 233 0.12 8.59 3.45
#